data_77d9da2ef931587367086e0ce40c50f9
#
_entry.id   77d9da2ef931587367086e0ce40c50f9
#
_cell.length_a   1.000
_cell.length_b   1.000
_cell.length_c   1.000
_cell.angle_alpha   90.00
_cell.angle_beta   90.00
_cell.angle_gamma   90.00
#
_symmetry.space_group_name_H-M   'P 1'
#
loop_
_entity.id
_entity.type
_entity.pdbx_description
1 polymer ?
#
loop_
_entity_poly.entity_id
_entity_poly.type
_entity_poly.pdbx_seq_one_letter_code
_entity_poly.pdbx_strand_id
1 'polypeptide(L)'
;MVEFDNLDDVGQGYDLAQTGMAEIAYTLGRHTNDYMTSYYAHTPSGFFVESGWGGRVIDPATWEPHETNVGPSFWGHERPYLPEAAQKEFRDKRLETAAKGNRAPHVIDCPWLYGQYPGA
;
A
#
# COMPACT_ATOMS: atom_id res chain seq x y z
N MET A 1 -5.64 9.33 -7.78
CA MET A 1 -5.96 8.15 -6.94
C MET A 1 -7.46 7.95 -6.90
N VAL A 2 -7.87 6.69 -6.88
CA VAL A 2 -9.25 6.28 -6.63
C VAL A 2 -9.24 5.38 -5.39
N GLU A 3 -10.05 5.72 -4.39
CA GLU A 3 -10.22 4.91 -3.19
C GLU A 3 -11.53 4.12 -3.28
N PHE A 4 -11.45 2.82 -3.00
CA PHE A 4 -12.59 1.91 -3.01
C PHE A 4 -13.07 1.62 -1.60
N ASP A 5 -14.35 1.31 -1.46
CA ASP A 5 -14.95 0.94 -0.17
C ASP A 5 -14.63 -0.50 0.25
N ASN A 6 -14.28 -1.36 -0.72
CA ASN A 6 -13.98 -2.77 -0.48
C ASN A 6 -12.56 -3.12 -0.95
N LEU A 7 -11.83 -3.84 -0.11
CA LEU A 7 -10.52 -4.39 -0.49
C LEU A 7 -10.64 -5.33 -1.72
N ASP A 8 -11.71 -6.09 -1.82
CA ASP A 8 -11.92 -7.03 -2.93
C ASP A 8 -11.97 -6.32 -4.27
N ASP A 9 -12.50 -5.09 -4.34
CA ASP A 9 -12.50 -4.31 -5.59
C ASP A 9 -11.08 -3.96 -6.04
N VAL A 10 -10.20 -3.65 -5.10
CA VAL A 10 -8.78 -3.43 -5.39
C VAL A 10 -8.10 -4.71 -5.89
N GLY A 11 -8.32 -5.82 -5.18
CA GLY A 11 -7.74 -7.12 -5.54
C GLY A 11 -8.23 -7.62 -6.90
N GLN A 12 -9.52 -7.55 -7.16
CA GLN A 12 -10.12 -7.95 -8.44
C GLN A 12 -9.67 -7.05 -9.59
N GLY A 13 -9.57 -5.75 -9.35
CA GLY A 13 -9.02 -4.80 -10.33
C GLY A 13 -7.56 -5.09 -10.65
N TYR A 14 -6.77 -5.46 -9.64
CA TYR A 14 -5.38 -5.87 -9.83
C TYR A 14 -5.26 -7.15 -10.66
N ASP A 15 -6.08 -8.15 -10.39
CA ASP A 15 -6.13 -9.37 -11.21
C ASP A 15 -6.45 -9.04 -12.68
N LEU A 16 -7.44 -8.18 -12.93
CA LEU A 16 -7.80 -7.76 -14.28
C LEU A 16 -6.65 -7.02 -14.99
N ALA A 17 -5.99 -6.09 -14.30
CA ALA A 17 -4.86 -5.36 -14.85
C ALA A 17 -3.74 -6.29 -15.30
N GLN A 18 -3.47 -7.36 -14.54
CA GLN A 18 -2.45 -8.35 -14.85
C GLN A 18 -2.77 -9.24 -16.06
N THR A 19 -4.01 -9.24 -16.55
CA THR A 19 -4.38 -9.96 -17.77
C THR A 19 -3.96 -9.24 -19.06
N GLY A 20 -3.30 -8.10 -18.96
CA GLY A 20 -2.88 -7.28 -20.09
C GLY A 20 -3.84 -6.14 -20.44
N MET A 21 -4.89 -5.93 -19.63
CA MET A 21 -5.82 -4.81 -19.82
C MET A 21 -5.16 -3.47 -19.43
N ALA A 22 -4.15 -3.49 -18.58
CA ALA A 22 -3.35 -2.33 -18.22
C ALA A 22 -1.92 -2.77 -17.91
N GLU A 23 -0.99 -1.82 -17.96
CA GLU A 23 0.39 -2.03 -17.54
C GLU A 23 0.55 -1.63 -16.08
N ILE A 24 0.99 -2.56 -15.24
CA ILE A 24 1.24 -2.30 -13.82
C ILE A 24 2.50 -1.45 -13.66
N ALA A 25 2.35 -0.31 -13.01
CA ALA A 25 3.48 0.56 -12.64
C ALA A 25 4.05 0.19 -11.26
N TYR A 26 3.16 0.02 -10.25
CA TYR A 26 3.51 -0.49 -8.92
C TYR A 26 2.63 -1.68 -8.64
N THR A 27 3.24 -2.81 -8.27
CA THR A 27 2.48 -3.99 -7.84
C THR A 27 1.71 -3.69 -6.55
N LEU A 28 0.78 -4.57 -6.20
CA LEU A 28 0.02 -4.44 -4.96
C LEU A 28 0.96 -4.32 -3.76
N GLY A 29 0.68 -3.37 -2.88
CA GLY A 29 1.48 -3.11 -1.70
C GLY A 29 0.77 -2.16 -0.73
N ARG A 30 1.48 -1.74 0.32
CA ARG A 30 0.92 -0.82 1.32
C ARG A 30 1.91 0.29 1.67
N HIS A 31 1.45 1.53 1.58
CA HIS A 31 2.25 2.71 1.91
C HIS A 31 2.48 2.89 3.41
N THR A 32 3.64 3.45 3.73
CA THR A 32 4.01 3.76 5.12
C THR A 32 3.39 5.07 5.63
N ASN A 33 3.08 6.01 4.74
CA ASN A 33 2.60 7.34 5.10
C ASN A 33 1.08 7.40 5.31
N ASP A 34 0.31 6.85 4.39
CA ASP A 34 -1.17 6.92 4.40
C ASP A 34 -1.85 5.57 4.68
N TYR A 35 -1.06 4.50 4.83
CA TYR A 35 -1.52 3.12 5.06
C TYR A 35 -2.38 2.53 3.94
N MET A 36 -2.44 3.20 2.79
CA MET A 36 -3.22 2.73 1.65
C MET A 36 -2.68 1.41 1.12
N THR A 37 -3.56 0.42 1.01
CA THR A 37 -3.30 -0.81 0.25
C THR A 37 -3.70 -0.55 -1.19
N SER A 38 -2.76 -0.56 -2.11
CA SER A 38 -2.96 -0.05 -3.46
C SER A 38 -2.05 -0.69 -4.50
N TYR A 39 -2.40 -0.49 -5.76
CA TYR A 39 -1.52 -0.68 -6.90
C TYR A 39 -1.61 0.51 -7.84
N TYR A 40 -0.65 0.64 -8.73
CA TYR A 40 -0.62 1.70 -9.75
C TYR A 40 -0.59 1.09 -11.13
N ALA A 41 -1.36 1.65 -12.04
CA ALA A 41 -1.37 1.27 -13.45
C ALA A 41 -1.08 2.48 -14.33
N HIS A 42 -0.43 2.24 -15.47
CA HIS A 42 -0.24 3.25 -16.50
C HIS A 42 -1.57 3.53 -17.20
N THR A 43 -1.87 4.81 -17.40
CA THR A 43 -2.99 5.20 -18.25
C THR A 43 -2.54 5.30 -19.71
N PRO A 44 -3.49 5.28 -20.67
CA PRO A 44 -3.14 5.53 -22.07
C PRO A 44 -2.47 6.89 -22.32
N SER A 45 -2.70 7.86 -21.43
CA SER A 45 -2.09 9.19 -21.49
C SER A 45 -0.69 9.27 -20.86
N GLY A 46 -0.18 8.16 -20.29
CA GLY A 46 1.18 8.06 -19.79
C GLY A 46 1.37 8.46 -18.31
N PHE A 47 0.32 8.82 -17.59
CA PHE A 47 0.41 9.01 -16.14
C PHE A 47 -0.10 7.78 -15.38
N PHE A 48 0.18 7.70 -14.07
CA PHE A 48 -0.26 6.61 -13.22
C PHE A 48 -1.60 6.92 -12.57
N VAL A 49 -2.43 5.89 -12.44
CA VAL A 49 -3.60 5.89 -11.56
C VAL A 49 -3.35 4.90 -10.43
N GLU A 50 -3.52 5.37 -9.21
CA GLU A 50 -3.52 4.53 -8.00
C GLU A 50 -4.95 4.10 -7.67
N SER A 51 -5.13 2.80 -7.48
CA SER A 51 -6.38 2.19 -7.00
C SER A 51 -6.12 1.58 -5.64
N GLY A 52 -6.82 2.05 -4.63
CA GLY A 52 -6.51 1.68 -3.25
C GLY A 52 -7.70 1.56 -2.32
N TRP A 53 -7.41 1.02 -1.15
CA TRP A 53 -8.35 0.79 -0.06
C TRP A 53 -7.68 0.93 1.29
N GLY A 54 -8.45 1.36 2.29
CA GLY A 54 -8.05 1.30 3.69
C GLY A 54 -7.00 2.33 4.08
N GLY A 55 -7.02 3.49 3.45
CA GLY A 55 -6.17 4.61 3.81
C GLY A 55 -6.43 5.11 5.23
N ARG A 56 -5.41 5.77 5.78
CA ARG A 56 -5.49 6.40 7.10
C ARG A 56 -6.64 7.40 7.14
N VAL A 57 -7.47 7.30 8.17
CA VAL A 57 -8.48 8.32 8.48
C VAL A 57 -7.84 9.38 9.36
N ILE A 58 -7.99 10.63 8.96
CA ILE A 58 -7.42 11.79 9.65
C ILE A 58 -8.53 12.61 10.27
N ASP A 59 -8.44 12.88 11.58
CA ASP A 59 -9.24 13.88 12.25
C ASP A 59 -8.50 15.23 12.13
N PRO A 60 -9.02 16.21 11.37
CA PRO A 60 -8.36 17.51 11.20
C PRO A 60 -8.16 18.28 12.49
N ALA A 61 -8.96 18.00 13.51
CA ALA A 61 -8.86 18.70 14.81
C ALA A 61 -7.66 18.25 15.65
N THR A 62 -7.15 17.03 15.40
CA THR A 62 -6.08 16.42 16.22
C THR A 62 -4.87 15.99 15.41
N TRP A 63 -4.94 16.04 14.09
CA TRP A 63 -3.86 15.59 13.23
C TRP A 63 -2.65 16.51 13.31
N GLU A 64 -1.50 15.89 13.57
CA GLU A 64 -0.20 16.54 13.45
C GLU A 64 0.60 15.86 12.32
N PRO A 65 1.01 16.62 11.28
CA PRO A 65 1.85 16.07 10.22
C PRO A 65 3.18 15.59 10.76
N HIS A 66 3.66 14.46 10.24
CA HIS A 66 4.97 13.91 10.57
C HIS A 66 5.60 13.27 9.34
N GLU A 67 6.93 13.20 9.34
CA GLU A 67 7.68 12.51 8.31
C GLU A 67 7.99 11.07 8.73
N THR A 68 8.01 10.17 7.75
CA THR A 68 8.51 8.81 7.93
C THR A 68 9.80 8.61 7.15
N ASN A 69 10.75 7.88 7.71
CA ASN A 69 12.03 7.56 7.08
C ASN A 69 12.22 6.05 6.86
N VAL A 70 11.15 5.26 7.01
CA VAL A 70 11.20 3.80 6.86
C VAL A 70 11.02 3.32 5.41
N GLY A 71 11.04 4.24 4.47
CA GLY A 71 10.78 3.97 3.06
C GLY A 71 9.30 4.13 2.70
N PRO A 72 8.94 4.06 1.39
CA PRO A 72 7.60 4.42 0.93
C PRO A 72 6.55 3.34 1.18
N SER A 73 6.94 2.09 1.39
CA SER A 73 6.00 0.97 1.50
C SER A 73 6.43 -0.04 2.56
N PHE A 74 5.48 -0.58 3.30
CA PHE A 74 5.72 -1.67 4.25
C PHE A 74 6.00 -2.99 3.54
N TRP A 75 5.31 -3.23 2.43
CA TRP A 75 5.44 -4.43 1.62
C TRP A 75 4.91 -4.15 0.21
N GLY A 76 5.27 -5.02 -0.74
CA GLY A 76 4.85 -4.92 -2.13
C GLY A 76 5.42 -3.68 -2.83
N HIS A 77 4.64 -3.11 -3.74
CA HIS A 77 4.99 -1.94 -4.53
C HIS A 77 6.31 -2.11 -5.30
N GLU A 78 6.50 -3.29 -5.90
CA GLU A 78 7.55 -3.46 -6.91
C GLU A 78 7.25 -2.54 -8.10
N ARG A 79 8.30 -2.03 -8.71
CA ARG A 79 8.22 -1.04 -9.81
C ARG A 79 8.80 -1.61 -11.09
N PRO A 80 8.03 -2.44 -11.85
CA PRO A 80 8.56 -3.16 -13.01
C PRO A 80 9.13 -2.27 -14.12
N TYR A 81 8.72 -1.00 -14.16
CA TYR A 81 9.25 -0.03 -15.14
C TYR A 81 10.66 0.48 -14.83
N LEU A 82 11.15 0.25 -13.60
CA LEU A 82 12.50 0.64 -13.21
C LEU A 82 13.53 -0.43 -13.55
N PRO A 83 14.81 -0.03 -13.75
CA PRO A 83 15.91 -0.98 -13.85
C PRO A 83 16.00 -1.87 -12.61
N GLU A 84 16.48 -3.10 -12.80
CA GLU A 84 16.56 -4.13 -11.74
C GLU A 84 17.33 -3.65 -10.50
N ALA A 85 18.41 -2.89 -10.68
CA ALA A 85 19.19 -2.36 -9.57
C ALA A 85 18.37 -1.42 -8.68
N ALA A 86 17.52 -0.58 -9.26
CA ALA A 86 16.63 0.30 -8.53
C ALA A 86 15.50 -0.47 -7.84
N GLN A 87 14.94 -1.48 -8.50
CA GLN A 87 13.94 -2.37 -7.89
C GLN A 87 14.52 -3.09 -6.68
N LYS A 88 15.76 -3.58 -6.78
CA LYS A 88 16.46 -4.24 -5.68
C LYS A 88 16.66 -3.30 -4.49
N GLU A 89 17.06 -2.05 -4.72
CA GLU A 89 17.25 -1.05 -3.66
C GLU A 89 15.94 -0.82 -2.86
N PHE A 90 14.82 -0.64 -3.55
CA PHE A 90 13.52 -0.51 -2.89
C PHE A 90 13.11 -1.78 -2.14
N ARG A 91 13.36 -2.93 -2.71
CA ARG A 91 13.06 -4.23 -2.06
C ARG A 91 13.89 -4.41 -0.79
N ASP A 92 15.19 -4.17 -0.86
CA ASP A 92 16.09 -4.29 0.30
C ASP A 92 15.63 -3.36 1.43
N LYS A 93 15.22 -2.15 1.10
CA LYS A 93 14.68 -1.19 2.08
C LYS A 93 13.40 -1.69 2.74
N ARG A 94 12.46 -2.27 1.98
CA ARG A 94 11.23 -2.86 2.54
C ARG A 94 11.55 -4.05 3.46
N LEU A 95 12.47 -4.92 3.05
CA LEU A 95 12.87 -6.07 3.86
C LEU A 95 13.55 -5.64 5.17
N GLU A 96 14.39 -4.61 5.13
CA GLU A 96 15.00 -4.02 6.32
C GLU A 96 13.92 -3.45 7.26
N THR A 97 12.95 -2.73 6.72
CA THR A 97 11.82 -2.18 7.48
C THR A 97 10.98 -3.28 8.12
N ALA A 98 10.70 -4.34 7.37
CA ALA A 98 9.95 -5.49 7.88
C ALA A 98 10.72 -6.23 9.00
N ALA A 99 12.03 -6.39 8.86
CA ALA A 99 12.88 -7.03 9.86
C ALA A 99 12.91 -6.26 11.19
N LYS A 100 12.72 -4.95 11.16
CA LYS A 100 12.58 -4.08 12.34
C LYS A 100 11.17 -4.09 12.95
N GLY A 101 10.23 -4.85 12.38
CA GLY A 101 8.86 -4.94 12.84
C GLY A 101 8.00 -3.71 12.48
N ASN A 102 8.44 -2.86 11.56
CA ASN A 102 7.65 -1.71 11.11
C ASN A 102 6.42 -2.19 10.32
N ARG A 103 5.26 -1.79 10.79
CA ARG A 103 3.96 -2.11 10.19
C ARG A 103 2.95 -1.04 10.58
N ALA A 104 1.87 -0.94 9.81
CA ALA A 104 0.78 -0.05 10.16
C ALA A 104 0.15 -0.47 11.50
N PRO A 105 -0.31 0.48 12.31
CA PRO A 105 -1.12 0.16 13.47
C PRO A 105 -2.43 -0.54 13.04
N HIS A 106 -3.09 -1.19 13.99
CA HIS A 106 -4.40 -1.77 13.74
C HIS A 106 -5.40 -0.65 13.41
N VAL A 107 -5.96 -0.71 12.20
CA VAL A 107 -6.96 0.25 11.73
C VAL A 107 -8.32 -0.42 11.50
N ILE A 108 -8.44 -1.71 11.77
CA ILE A 108 -9.67 -2.47 11.60
C ILE A 108 -10.35 -2.56 12.96
N ASP A 109 -11.55 -2.05 13.03
CA ASP A 109 -12.41 -2.22 14.20
C ASP A 109 -13.07 -3.60 14.12
N CYS A 110 -12.43 -4.58 14.72
CA CYS A 110 -12.89 -5.95 14.82
C CYS A 110 -12.95 -6.38 16.29
N PRO A 111 -13.93 -5.88 17.05
CA PRO A 111 -13.99 -6.13 18.50
C PRO A 111 -14.05 -7.63 18.85
N TRP A 112 -14.66 -8.46 18.01
CA TRP A 112 -14.69 -9.92 18.18
C TRP A 112 -13.31 -10.58 18.02
N LEU A 113 -12.42 -9.97 17.23
CA LEU A 113 -11.06 -10.49 17.06
C LEU A 113 -10.20 -10.14 18.26
N TYR A 114 -10.32 -8.93 18.79
CA TYR A 114 -9.55 -8.47 19.93
C TYR A 114 -9.91 -9.19 21.22
N GLY A 115 -11.19 -9.57 21.37
CA GLY A 115 -11.66 -10.30 22.55
C GLY A 115 -11.10 -11.73 22.67
N GLN A 116 -10.57 -12.29 21.58
CA GLN A 116 -10.00 -13.63 21.55
C GLN A 116 -8.50 -13.68 21.84
N TYR A 117 -7.82 -12.54 21.81
CA TYR A 117 -6.38 -12.43 21.99
C TYR A 117 -6.07 -11.39 23.08
N PRO A 118 -6.07 -11.80 24.35
CA PRO A 118 -5.72 -10.88 25.44
C PRO A 118 -4.32 -10.31 25.22
N GLY A 119 -4.20 -8.97 25.20
CA GLY A 119 -2.94 -8.26 24.95
C GLY A 119 -2.67 -7.89 23.50
N ALA A 120 -3.64 -8.10 22.62
CA ALA A 120 -3.55 -7.58 21.25
C ALA A 120 -3.86 -6.08 21.21
#